data_4ed2bd7ad87735ccb3bf72934b8da460
#
_entry.id   4ed2bd7ad87735ccb3bf72934b8da460
#
_cell.length_a   1.000
_cell.length_b   1.000
_cell.length_c   1.000
_cell.angle_alpha   90.00
_cell.angle_beta   90.00
_cell.angle_gamma   90.00
#
_symmetry.space_group_name_H-M   'P 1'
#
loop_
_entity.id
_entity.type
_entity.pdbx_description
1 polymer ?
#
loop_
_entity_poly.entity_id
_entity_poly.type
_entity_poly.pdbx_seq_one_letter_code
_entity_poly.pdbx_strand_id
1 'polypeptide(L)'
;MALNFEILYHSKVVNDDISDLPKLWRDKIRSAIEEKLITAPDFYGKPLRRSLKGYRKLRVGDYRVVFRINKNKVYILAIMHRSVVYKKITKRI
;
A
#
# COMPACT_ATOMS: atom_id res chain seq x y z
N MET A 1 -17.04 14.70 12.23
CA MET A 1 -17.23 13.26 12.02
C MET A 1 -16.08 12.70 11.21
N ALA A 2 -15.38 11.72 11.75
CA ALA A 2 -14.29 11.11 11.05
C ALA A 2 -14.84 10.15 9.98
N LEU A 3 -14.38 10.31 8.74
CA LEU A 3 -14.72 9.42 7.65
C LEU A 3 -13.58 8.41 7.49
N ASN A 4 -13.93 7.13 7.56
CA ASN A 4 -12.96 6.08 7.28
C ASN A 4 -12.91 5.81 5.79
N PHE A 5 -11.71 5.54 5.29
CA PHE A 5 -11.50 5.14 3.91
C PHE A 5 -11.74 3.64 3.77
N GLU A 6 -12.31 3.26 2.65
CA GLU A 6 -12.45 1.85 2.29
C GLU A 6 -11.16 1.36 1.66
N ILE A 7 -10.64 0.23 2.13
CA ILE A 7 -9.40 -0.35 1.60
C ILE A 7 -9.74 -1.44 0.59
N LEU A 8 -9.22 -1.29 -0.63
CA LEU A 8 -9.39 -2.26 -1.69
C LEU A 8 -8.01 -2.76 -2.13
N TYR A 9 -7.92 -4.01 -2.50
CA TYR A 9 -6.64 -4.66 -2.81
C TYR A 9 -6.63 -5.13 -4.25
N HIS A 10 -5.52 -4.84 -4.95
CA HIS A 10 -5.26 -5.43 -6.27
C HIS A 10 -5.21 -6.95 -6.12
N SER A 11 -5.71 -7.68 -7.13
CA SER A 11 -5.75 -9.15 -7.08
C SER A 11 -4.37 -9.77 -6.83
N LYS A 12 -3.33 -9.18 -7.41
CA LYS A 12 -1.96 -9.67 -7.20
C LYS A 12 -1.47 -9.48 -5.76
N VAL A 13 -1.99 -8.48 -5.04
CA VAL A 13 -1.67 -8.30 -3.63
C VAL A 13 -2.23 -9.47 -2.83
N VAL A 14 -3.49 -9.80 -3.07
CA VAL A 14 -4.15 -10.90 -2.34
C VAL A 14 -3.54 -12.25 -2.69
N ASN A 15 -3.28 -12.49 -3.98
CA ASN A 15 -2.85 -13.81 -4.45
C ASN A 15 -1.35 -14.06 -4.26
N ASP A 16 -0.53 -13.02 -4.41
CA ASP A 16 0.93 -13.18 -4.43
C ASP A 16 1.61 -12.45 -3.27
N ASP A 17 1.41 -11.13 -3.16
CA ASP A 17 2.21 -10.31 -2.23
C ASP A 17 2.03 -10.73 -0.78
N ILE A 18 0.79 -10.90 -0.34
CA ILE A 18 0.50 -11.22 1.06
C ILE A 18 1.03 -12.61 1.40
N SER A 19 0.87 -13.57 0.50
CA SER A 19 1.34 -14.93 0.73
C SER A 19 2.86 -15.02 0.78
N ASP A 20 3.57 -14.11 0.10
CA ASP A 20 5.03 -14.05 0.10
C ASP A 20 5.62 -13.40 1.34
N LEU A 21 4.79 -12.73 2.16
CA LEU A 21 5.26 -12.05 3.36
C LEU A 21 5.48 -13.02 4.52
N PRO A 22 6.58 -12.87 5.27
CA PRO A 22 6.70 -13.56 6.56
C PRO A 22 5.54 -13.16 7.47
N LYS A 23 5.08 -14.09 8.31
CA LYS A 23 3.91 -13.87 9.15
C LYS A 23 4.01 -12.62 10.01
N LEU A 24 5.17 -12.38 10.62
CA LEU A 24 5.39 -11.21 11.47
C LEU A 24 5.15 -9.91 10.69
N TRP A 25 5.70 -9.83 9.48
CA TRP A 25 5.53 -8.65 8.64
C TRP A 25 4.12 -8.52 8.09
N ARG A 26 3.47 -9.65 7.82
CA ARG A 26 2.07 -9.65 7.39
C ARG A 26 1.20 -8.98 8.45
N ASP A 27 1.38 -9.34 9.72
CA ASP A 27 0.61 -8.77 10.81
C ASP A 27 0.93 -7.29 11.04
N LYS A 28 2.21 -6.91 10.99
CA LYS A 28 2.64 -5.51 11.14
C LYS A 28 2.10 -4.63 10.02
N ILE A 29 2.12 -5.12 8.80
CA ILE A 29 1.63 -4.36 7.65
C ILE A 29 0.12 -4.21 7.72
N ARG A 30 -0.60 -5.25 8.11
CA ARG A 30 -2.04 -5.18 8.31
C ARG A 30 -2.38 -4.10 9.34
N SER A 31 -1.71 -4.11 10.47
CA SER A 31 -1.94 -3.11 11.52
C SER A 31 -1.66 -1.69 11.01
N ALA A 32 -0.58 -1.51 10.26
CA ALA A 32 -0.24 -0.21 9.71
C ALA A 32 -1.31 0.29 8.73
N ILE A 33 -1.82 -0.58 7.88
CA ILE A 33 -2.90 -0.22 6.95
C ILE A 33 -4.14 0.19 7.71
N GLU A 34 -4.55 -0.62 8.69
CA GLU A 34 -5.74 -0.35 9.48
C GLU A 34 -5.63 0.93 10.31
N GLU A 35 -4.46 1.19 10.90
CA GLU A 35 -4.26 2.35 11.76
C GLU A 35 -4.06 3.64 10.98
N LYS A 36 -3.41 3.57 9.83
CA LYS A 36 -2.95 4.77 9.11
C LYS A 36 -3.72 5.04 7.84
N LEU A 37 -3.96 4.02 7.03
CA LEU A 37 -4.58 4.24 5.72
C LEU A 37 -6.10 4.32 5.77
N ILE A 38 -6.72 3.72 6.77
CA ILE A 38 -8.17 3.86 6.94
C ILE A 38 -8.53 5.27 7.39
N THR A 39 -7.66 5.91 8.16
CA THR A 39 -7.97 7.21 8.77
C THR A 39 -7.38 8.40 8.02
N ALA A 40 -6.12 8.33 7.60
CA ALA A 40 -5.41 9.48 7.02
C ALA A 40 -4.38 9.04 5.96
N PRO A 41 -4.83 8.43 4.86
CA PRO A 41 -3.89 7.92 3.84
C PRO A 41 -3.07 9.03 3.16
N ASP A 42 -3.65 10.21 3.02
CA ASP A 42 -2.96 11.36 2.42
C ASP A 42 -1.89 11.93 3.34
N PHE A 43 -2.06 11.77 4.64
CA PHE A 43 -1.06 12.24 5.61
C PHE A 43 0.11 11.27 5.74
N TYR A 44 -0.19 9.98 5.86
CA TYR A 44 0.83 8.96 6.09
C TYR A 44 1.52 8.50 4.81
N GLY A 45 0.82 8.54 3.67
CA GLY A 45 1.38 8.11 2.41
C GLY A 45 2.14 9.22 1.71
N LYS A 46 3.40 8.95 1.33
CA LYS A 46 4.22 9.93 0.61
C LYS A 46 4.03 9.76 -0.89
N PRO A 47 3.80 10.87 -1.64
CA PRO A 47 3.61 10.79 -3.08
C PRO A 47 4.84 10.23 -3.80
N LEU A 48 4.59 9.45 -4.83
CA LEU A 48 5.60 8.99 -5.77
C LEU A 48 5.68 9.94 -6.96
N ARG A 49 6.75 9.82 -7.74
CA ARG A 49 7.05 10.77 -8.81
C ARG A 49 7.14 10.08 -10.16
N ARG A 50 7.20 10.86 -11.23
CA ARG A 50 7.42 10.45 -12.62
C ARG A 50 6.32 9.48 -13.08
N SER A 51 6.69 8.32 -13.58
CA SER A 51 5.73 7.33 -14.09
C SER A 51 4.80 6.79 -13.02
N LEU A 52 5.13 7.00 -11.75
CA LEU A 52 4.33 6.56 -10.61
C LEU A 52 3.52 7.69 -9.99
N LYS A 53 3.44 8.83 -10.68
CA LYS A 53 2.66 9.97 -10.21
C LYS A 53 1.21 9.56 -10.01
N GLY A 54 0.63 9.99 -8.89
CA GLY A 54 -0.73 9.61 -8.51
C GLY A 54 -0.77 8.46 -7.52
N TYR A 55 0.34 7.77 -7.35
CA TYR A 55 0.48 6.73 -6.33
C TYR A 55 1.23 7.27 -5.12
N ARG A 56 1.05 6.59 -4.00
CA ARG A 56 1.69 6.92 -2.74
C ARG A 56 2.31 5.68 -2.13
N LYS A 57 3.26 5.88 -1.22
CA LYS A 57 3.88 4.77 -0.49
C LYS A 57 3.73 4.96 1.01
N LEU A 58 3.49 3.87 1.71
CA LEU A 58 3.59 3.79 3.16
C LEU A 58 4.78 2.89 3.50
N ARG A 59 5.69 3.41 4.30
CA ARG A 59 6.85 2.66 4.75
C ARG A 59 6.49 1.87 6.01
N VAL A 60 6.74 0.56 5.98
CA VAL A 60 6.58 -0.32 7.14
C VAL A 60 7.86 -1.14 7.23
N GLY A 61 8.85 -0.65 8.01
CA GLY A 61 10.17 -1.27 8.06
C GLY A 61 10.82 -1.30 6.68
N ASP A 62 11.24 -2.48 6.25
CA ASP A 62 11.82 -2.67 4.93
C ASP A 62 10.78 -2.91 3.84
N TYR A 63 9.51 -2.89 4.19
CA TYR A 63 8.43 -3.11 3.24
C TYR A 63 7.78 -1.80 2.85
N ARG A 64 7.16 -1.82 1.67
CA ARG A 64 6.44 -0.66 1.14
C ARG A 64 5.06 -1.10 0.73
N VAL A 65 4.06 -0.32 1.15
CA VAL A 65 2.69 -0.44 0.70
C VAL A 65 2.48 0.66 -0.33
N VAL A 66 2.28 0.30 -1.58
CA VAL A 66 2.04 1.27 -2.65
C VAL A 66 0.54 1.30 -2.92
N PHE A 67 -0.03 2.50 -2.93
CA PHE A 67 -1.46 2.68 -3.05
C PHE A 67 -1.78 3.99 -3.76
N ARG A 68 -3.05 4.13 -4.14
CA ARG A 68 -3.58 5.41 -4.60
C ARG A 68 -4.89 5.69 -3.90
N ILE A 69 -5.23 6.97 -3.82
CA ILE A 69 -6.47 7.42 -3.19
C ILE A 69 -7.40 7.94 -4.27
N ASN A 70 -8.65 7.49 -4.22
CA ASN A 70 -9.71 8.02 -5.09
C ASN A 70 -10.96 8.18 -4.25
N LYS A 71 -11.34 9.43 -3.98
CA LYS A 71 -12.47 9.77 -3.11
C LYS A 71 -12.25 9.18 -1.72
N ASN A 72 -13.16 8.33 -1.25
CA ASN A 72 -13.03 7.68 0.06
C ASN A 72 -12.43 6.29 -0.01
N LYS A 73 -11.76 5.94 -1.12
CA LYS A 73 -11.20 4.62 -1.33
C LYS A 73 -9.70 4.66 -1.44
N VAL A 74 -9.05 3.67 -0.85
CA VAL A 74 -7.61 3.45 -0.95
C VAL A 74 -7.40 2.14 -1.68
N TYR A 75 -6.75 2.21 -2.83
CA TYR A 75 -6.46 1.04 -3.66
C TYR A 75 -5.02 0.61 -3.42
N ILE A 76 -4.85 -0.54 -2.77
CA ILE A 76 -3.52 -1.10 -2.52
C ILE A 76 -3.05 -1.79 -3.80
N LEU A 77 -1.96 -1.29 -4.38
CA LEU A 77 -1.40 -1.82 -5.62
C LEU A 77 -0.35 -2.90 -5.36
N ALA A 78 0.43 -2.74 -4.31
CA ALA A 78 1.53 -3.67 -4.01
C ALA A 78 1.91 -3.61 -2.54
N ILE A 79 2.35 -4.75 -2.00
CA ILE A 79 2.96 -4.86 -0.68
C ILE A 79 4.21 -5.70 -0.87
N MET A 80 5.37 -5.05 -0.91
CA MET A 80 6.63 -5.72 -1.24
C MET A 80 7.80 -5.13 -0.50
N HIS A 81 8.89 -5.89 -0.44
CA HIS A 81 10.16 -5.42 0.08
C HIS A 81 10.65 -4.23 -0.76
N ARG A 82 11.28 -3.25 -0.11
CA ARG A 82 11.74 -2.02 -0.76
C ARG A 82 12.70 -2.28 -1.92
N SER A 83 13.41 -3.40 -1.91
CA SER A 83 14.39 -3.70 -2.94
C SER A 83 13.77 -4.10 -4.29
N VAL A 84 12.49 -4.50 -4.30
CA VAL A 84 11.86 -5.01 -5.52
C VAL A 84 10.60 -4.26 -5.91
N VAL A 85 10.01 -3.48 -5.00
CA VAL A 85 8.66 -2.93 -5.19
C VAL A 85 8.56 -2.06 -6.44
N TYR A 86 9.48 -1.12 -6.63
CA TYR A 86 9.38 -0.15 -7.72
C TYR A 86 9.64 -0.77 -9.09
N LYS A 87 10.44 -1.82 -9.12
CA LYS A 87 10.67 -2.57 -10.34
C LYS A 87 9.42 -3.36 -10.74
N LYS A 88 8.73 -3.95 -9.77
CA LYS A 88 7.59 -4.82 -10.05
C LYS A 88 6.29 -4.06 -10.30
N ILE A 89 6.06 -2.94 -9.63
CA ILE A 89 4.79 -2.23 -9.76
C ILE A 89 4.58 -1.61 -11.14
N THR A 90 5.64 -1.31 -11.88
CA THR A 90 5.51 -0.78 -13.23
C THR A 90 4.77 -1.75 -14.15
N LYS A 91 4.78 -3.04 -13.82
CA LYS A 91 4.06 -4.06 -14.58
C LYS A 91 2.60 -4.20 -14.16
N ARG A 92 2.20 -3.56 -13.06
CA ARG A 92 0.82 -3.62 -12.54
C ARG A 92 -0.01 -2.41 -12.88
N ILE A 93 0.64 -1.35 -13.31
CA ILE A 93 -0.04 -0.09 -13.62
C ILE A 93 -0.63 -0.13 -15.03
#